data_6e5cf35910ba858fcd9ef3b98bce6eb4
#
_entry.id   6e5cf35910ba858fcd9ef3b98bce6eb4
#
_cell.length_a   1.000
_cell.length_b   1.000
_cell.length_c   1.000
_cell.angle_alpha   90.00
_cell.angle_beta   90.00
_cell.angle_gamma   90.00
#
_symmetry.space_group_name_H-M   'P 1'
#
loop_
_entity.id
_entity.type
_entity.pdbx_description
1 polymer ?
#
loop_
_entity_poly.entity_id
_entity_poly.type
_entity_poly.pdbx_seq_one_letter_code
_entity_poly.pdbx_strand_id
1 'polypeptide(L)'
;KNAMDFYRRGAELMKNAEATKVFELLAREEREHAEWFYNVYKGEPIDFEAFISAPPSADSEWIADLNAIKAEDFNERKAMEMALAKERQLADKLRALSERIEDEEVRKVFEQNAKSTDHHFQLIESEFARLMGMVHETDINTFVRE
;
A
#
# COMPACT_ATOMS: atom_id res chain seq x y z
N LYS A 1 -1.45 7.91 5.59
CA LYS A 1 -0.31 7.76 6.51
C LYS A 1 -0.06 6.28 6.87
N ASN A 2 -1.08 5.55 7.31
CA ASN A 2 -0.91 4.14 7.72
C ASN A 2 -0.41 3.26 6.57
N ALA A 3 -0.97 3.42 5.37
CA ALA A 3 -0.50 2.70 4.19
C ALA A 3 0.93 3.09 3.83
N MET A 4 1.27 4.37 3.90
CA MET A 4 2.62 4.86 3.66
C MET A 4 3.62 4.19 4.59
N ASP A 5 3.31 4.16 5.89
CA ASP A 5 4.19 3.54 6.89
C ASP A 5 4.36 2.05 6.62
N PHE A 6 3.29 1.36 6.23
CA PHE A 6 3.32 -0.04 5.85
C PHE A 6 4.31 -0.27 4.69
N TYR A 7 4.18 0.50 3.61
CA TYR A 7 5.05 0.34 2.44
C TYR A 7 6.50 0.69 2.74
N ARG A 8 6.75 1.71 3.56
CA ARG A 8 8.11 2.05 4.00
C ARG A 8 8.74 0.91 4.78
N ARG A 9 8.01 0.38 5.75
CA ARG A 9 8.52 -0.72 6.59
C ARG A 9 8.70 -1.98 5.76
N GLY A 10 7.74 -2.31 4.91
CA GLY A 10 7.83 -3.46 4.01
C GLY A 10 9.05 -3.38 3.11
N ALA A 11 9.32 -2.20 2.54
CA ALA A 11 10.49 -1.98 1.67
C ALA A 11 11.80 -2.26 2.42
N GLU A 12 11.90 -1.85 3.69
CA GLU A 12 13.08 -2.11 4.52
C GLU A 12 13.31 -3.61 4.76
N LEU A 13 12.24 -4.39 4.80
CA LEU A 13 12.31 -5.82 5.08
C LEU A 13 12.51 -6.68 3.84
N MET A 14 12.27 -6.14 2.66
CA MET A 14 12.37 -6.89 1.40
C MET A 14 13.79 -7.11 0.95
N LYS A 15 14.01 -8.25 0.31
CA LYS A 15 15.31 -8.65 -0.25
C LYS A 15 15.33 -8.55 -1.78
N ASN A 16 14.17 -8.72 -2.43
CA ASN A 16 14.06 -8.60 -3.88
C ASN A 16 14.08 -7.13 -4.28
N ALA A 17 15.04 -6.74 -5.13
CA ALA A 17 15.25 -5.35 -5.51
C ALA A 17 14.04 -4.73 -6.22
N GLU A 18 13.38 -5.46 -7.10
CA GLU A 18 12.21 -4.95 -7.83
C GLU A 18 11.01 -4.78 -6.91
N ALA A 19 10.77 -5.73 -6.01
CA ALA A 19 9.71 -5.64 -5.01
C ALA A 19 9.95 -4.46 -4.07
N THR A 20 11.19 -4.23 -3.67
CA THR A 20 11.57 -3.07 -2.85
C THR A 20 11.21 -1.76 -3.55
N LYS A 21 11.54 -1.64 -4.85
CA LYS A 21 11.22 -0.45 -5.64
C LYS A 21 9.73 -0.20 -5.74
N VAL A 22 8.94 -1.24 -5.91
CA VAL A 22 7.48 -1.14 -5.96
C VAL A 22 6.94 -0.59 -4.65
N PHE A 23 7.39 -1.12 -3.51
CA PHE A 23 6.96 -0.64 -2.19
C PHE A 23 7.43 0.79 -1.91
N GLU A 24 8.63 1.16 -2.33
CA GLU A 24 9.11 2.54 -2.21
C GLU A 24 8.26 3.51 -3.04
N LEU A 25 7.89 3.11 -4.26
CA LEU A 25 6.98 3.90 -5.10
C LEU A 25 5.62 4.06 -4.43
N LEU A 26 5.05 2.97 -3.92
CA LEU A 26 3.76 3.00 -3.24
C LEU A 26 3.80 3.89 -2.00
N ALA A 27 4.90 3.86 -1.25
CA ALA A 27 5.07 4.74 -0.09
C ALA A 27 5.03 6.22 -0.50
N ARG A 28 5.70 6.58 -1.60
CA ARG A 28 5.68 7.96 -2.11
C ARG A 28 4.27 8.37 -2.57
N GLU A 29 3.57 7.49 -3.26
CA GLU A 29 2.21 7.77 -3.72
C GLU A 29 1.22 7.88 -2.56
N GLU A 30 1.38 7.08 -1.52
CA GLU A 30 0.55 7.19 -0.31
C GLU A 30 0.81 8.50 0.43
N ARG A 31 2.02 9.02 0.37
CA ARG A 31 2.33 10.36 0.91
C ARG A 31 1.56 11.43 0.14
N GLU A 32 1.49 11.31 -1.19
CA GLU A 32 0.70 12.23 -2.03
C GLU A 32 -0.79 12.14 -1.70
N HIS A 33 -1.32 10.93 -1.48
CA HIS A 33 -2.70 10.74 -1.05
C HIS A 33 -2.99 11.46 0.27
N ALA A 34 -2.09 11.34 1.22
CA ALA A 34 -2.22 12.04 2.51
C ALA A 34 -2.25 13.55 2.30
N GLU A 35 -1.44 14.07 1.38
CA GLU A 35 -1.41 15.50 1.04
C GLU A 35 -2.73 15.94 0.41
N TRP A 36 -3.32 15.13 -0.47
CA TRP A 36 -4.62 15.44 -1.06
C TRP A 36 -5.70 15.59 0.01
N PHE A 37 -5.74 14.69 1.00
CA PHE A 37 -6.66 14.78 2.12
C PHE A 37 -6.36 16.00 2.98
N TYR A 38 -5.10 16.27 3.25
CA TYR A 38 -4.68 17.43 4.02
C TYR A 38 -5.18 18.74 3.38
N ASN A 39 -5.09 18.85 2.07
CA ASN A 39 -5.47 20.07 1.34
C ASN A 39 -6.97 20.37 1.43
N VAL A 40 -7.81 19.38 1.68
CA VAL A 40 -9.27 19.56 1.85
C VAL A 40 -9.70 19.43 3.31
N TYR A 41 -8.75 19.23 4.22
CA TYR A 41 -9.02 19.10 5.65
C TYR A 41 -9.49 20.45 6.22
N LYS A 42 -10.63 20.43 6.93
CA LYS A 42 -11.29 21.63 7.48
C LYS A 42 -11.37 21.64 8.99
N GLY A 43 -10.67 20.71 9.66
CA GLY A 43 -10.63 20.65 11.12
C GLY A 43 -9.55 21.55 11.72
N GLU A 44 -9.10 21.21 12.91
CA GLU A 44 -8.04 21.93 13.60
C GLU A 44 -6.76 21.94 12.77
N PRO A 45 -5.99 23.05 12.78
CA PRO A 45 -4.73 23.11 12.04
C PRO A 45 -3.78 21.98 12.40
N ILE A 46 -3.18 21.36 11.39
CA ILE A 46 -2.23 20.26 11.53
C ILE A 46 -0.95 20.63 10.77
N ASP A 47 0.20 20.41 11.39
CA ASP A 47 1.49 20.47 10.69
C ASP A 47 1.65 19.18 9.88
N PHE A 48 1.49 19.27 8.56
CA PHE A 48 1.56 18.11 7.67
C PHE A 48 2.91 17.42 7.76
N GLU A 49 4.01 18.16 7.73
CA GLU A 49 5.35 17.55 7.77
C GLU A 49 5.60 16.81 9.10
N ALA A 50 5.15 17.38 10.21
CA ALA A 50 5.24 16.69 11.50
C ALA A 50 4.40 15.43 11.52
N PHE A 51 3.19 15.48 10.97
CA PHE A 51 2.28 14.33 10.89
C PHE A 51 2.87 13.22 10.03
N ILE A 52 3.39 13.57 8.85
CA ILE A 52 3.89 12.57 7.90
C ILE A 52 5.20 11.93 8.36
N SER A 53 6.00 12.69 9.14
CA SER A 53 7.29 12.23 9.67
C SER A 53 7.17 11.49 10.99
N ALA A 54 5.99 11.52 11.62
CA ALA A 54 5.79 10.84 12.89
C ALA A 54 5.98 9.33 12.75
N PRO A 55 6.42 8.64 13.80
CA PRO A 55 6.49 7.18 13.80
C PRO A 55 5.14 6.55 13.48
N PRO A 56 5.11 5.30 12.98
CA PRO A 56 3.85 4.60 12.74
C PRO A 56 2.98 4.58 14.00
N SER A 57 1.67 4.77 13.81
CA SER A 57 0.71 4.72 14.90
C SER A 57 0.62 3.31 15.49
N ALA A 58 0.57 3.21 16.81
CA ALA A 58 0.35 1.95 17.51
C ALA A 58 -1.01 1.33 17.15
N ASP A 59 -1.97 2.16 16.73
CA ASP A 59 -3.31 1.72 16.35
C ASP A 59 -3.42 1.32 14.86
N SER A 60 -2.32 1.40 14.11
CA SER A 60 -2.33 1.04 12.68
C SER A 60 -2.42 -0.47 12.51
N GLU A 61 -3.53 -0.95 11.94
CA GLU A 61 -3.70 -2.36 11.61
C GLU A 61 -2.71 -2.80 10.54
N TRP A 62 -2.36 -1.90 9.62
CA TRP A 62 -1.36 -2.18 8.58
C TRP A 62 -0.01 -2.54 9.19
N ILE A 63 0.44 -1.75 10.15
CA ILE A 63 1.73 -1.98 10.81
C ILE A 63 1.66 -3.17 11.76
N ALA A 64 0.55 -3.32 12.50
CA ALA A 64 0.36 -4.44 13.41
C ALA A 64 0.43 -5.78 12.68
N ASP A 65 -0.24 -5.89 11.53
CA ASP A 65 -0.24 -7.10 10.73
C ASP A 65 1.16 -7.40 10.17
N LEU A 66 1.87 -6.37 9.73
CA LEU A 66 3.24 -6.53 9.24
C LEU A 66 4.20 -6.98 10.34
N ASN A 67 4.10 -6.35 11.52
CA ASN A 67 4.95 -6.68 12.67
C ASN A 67 4.64 -8.05 13.28
N ALA A 68 3.44 -8.59 13.02
CA ALA A 68 3.07 -9.94 13.46
C ALA A 68 3.86 -11.02 12.73
N ILE A 69 4.44 -10.71 11.56
CA ILE A 69 5.30 -11.64 10.83
C ILE A 69 6.70 -11.54 11.42
N LYS A 70 7.24 -12.64 11.88
CA LYS A 70 8.61 -12.68 12.38
C LYS A 70 9.58 -12.38 11.24
N ALA A 71 10.67 -11.67 11.52
CA ALA A 71 11.65 -11.30 10.51
C ALA A 71 12.17 -12.48 9.70
N GLU A 72 12.38 -13.61 10.36
CA GLU A 72 12.83 -14.86 9.73
C GLU A 72 11.80 -15.49 8.80
N ASP A 73 10.50 -15.20 9.02
CA ASP A 73 9.40 -15.73 8.22
C ASP A 73 8.93 -14.73 7.17
N PHE A 74 9.48 -13.52 7.17
CA PHE A 74 9.09 -12.48 6.22
C PHE A 74 9.55 -12.86 4.81
N ASN A 75 8.67 -12.67 3.85
CA ASN A 75 9.00 -12.77 2.44
C ASN A 75 8.11 -11.85 1.62
N GLU A 76 8.52 -11.57 0.40
CA GLU A 76 7.84 -10.67 -0.52
C GLU A 76 6.42 -11.13 -0.84
N ARG A 77 6.21 -12.44 -0.96
CA ARG A 77 4.89 -13.00 -1.21
C ARG A 77 3.89 -12.63 -0.12
N LYS A 78 4.25 -12.84 1.13
CA LYS A 78 3.38 -12.50 2.27
C LYS A 78 3.07 -11.02 2.32
N ALA A 79 4.08 -10.18 2.10
CA ALA A 79 3.92 -8.74 2.10
C ALA A 79 2.97 -8.29 0.98
N MET A 80 3.10 -8.86 -0.21
CA MET A 80 2.25 -8.52 -1.35
C MET A 80 0.82 -9.03 -1.19
N GLU A 81 0.62 -10.23 -0.67
CA GLU A 81 -0.72 -10.75 -0.36
C GLU A 81 -1.42 -9.86 0.64
N MET A 82 -0.70 -9.42 1.67
CA MET A 82 -1.21 -8.50 2.68
C MET A 82 -1.58 -7.16 2.06
N ALA A 83 -0.69 -6.61 1.21
CA ALA A 83 -0.93 -5.34 0.52
C ALA A 83 -2.17 -5.41 -0.38
N LEU A 84 -2.34 -6.49 -1.15
CA LEU A 84 -3.50 -6.69 -2.00
C LEU A 84 -4.80 -6.67 -1.20
N ALA A 85 -4.85 -7.38 -0.08
CA ALA A 85 -6.03 -7.41 0.78
C ALA A 85 -6.32 -6.02 1.37
N LYS A 86 -5.30 -5.32 1.84
CA LYS A 86 -5.43 -3.98 2.42
C LYS A 86 -5.89 -2.95 1.40
N GLU A 87 -5.32 -2.97 0.19
CA GLU A 87 -5.70 -2.04 -0.88
C GLU A 87 -7.16 -2.24 -1.31
N ARG A 88 -7.62 -3.49 -1.40
CA ARG A 88 -9.01 -3.78 -1.73
C ARG A 88 -9.96 -3.24 -0.67
N GLN A 89 -9.67 -3.50 0.59
CA GLN A 89 -10.47 -3.01 1.71
C GLN A 89 -10.50 -1.47 1.73
N LEU A 90 -9.36 -0.84 1.46
CA LEU A 90 -9.25 0.62 1.43
C LEU A 90 -10.09 1.21 0.30
N ALA A 91 -10.01 0.65 -0.91
CA ALA A 91 -10.80 1.12 -2.04
C ALA A 91 -12.31 1.06 -1.76
N ASP A 92 -12.77 -0.08 -1.22
CA ASP A 92 -14.18 -0.26 -0.88
C ASP A 92 -14.62 0.73 0.19
N LYS A 93 -13.80 0.94 1.20
CA LYS A 93 -14.07 1.90 2.28
C LYS A 93 -14.14 3.34 1.78
N LEU A 94 -13.19 3.73 0.92
CA LEU A 94 -13.16 5.07 0.35
C LEU A 94 -14.40 5.34 -0.51
N ARG A 95 -14.84 4.36 -1.30
CA ARG A 95 -16.05 4.47 -2.11
C ARG A 95 -17.30 4.62 -1.24
N ALA A 96 -17.42 3.77 -0.22
CA ALA A 96 -18.54 3.83 0.69
C ALA A 96 -18.63 5.17 1.42
N LEU A 97 -17.47 5.70 1.85
CA LEU A 97 -17.41 7.00 2.50
C LEU A 97 -17.72 8.14 1.53
N SER A 98 -17.26 8.07 0.28
CA SER A 98 -17.51 9.12 -0.71
C SER A 98 -18.99 9.34 -0.95
N GLU A 99 -19.79 8.27 -0.92
CA GLU A 99 -21.25 8.33 -1.10
C GLU A 99 -21.95 9.15 0.00
N ARG A 100 -21.34 9.27 1.17
CA ARG A 100 -21.90 9.96 2.34
C ARG A 100 -21.40 11.39 2.48
N ILE A 101 -20.42 11.79 1.69
CA ILE A 101 -19.81 13.13 1.79
C ILE A 101 -20.61 14.12 0.94
N GLU A 102 -21.14 15.16 1.59
CA GLU A 102 -21.91 16.21 0.92
C GLU A 102 -21.03 17.27 0.29
N ASP A 103 -19.89 17.58 0.91
CA ASP A 103 -18.92 18.55 0.37
C ASP A 103 -18.29 17.98 -0.90
N GLU A 104 -18.57 18.65 -2.03
CA GLU A 104 -18.12 18.16 -3.34
C GLU A 104 -16.61 18.10 -3.46
N GLU A 105 -15.90 19.08 -2.93
CA GLU A 105 -14.43 19.12 -2.98
C GLU A 105 -13.82 17.93 -2.22
N VAL A 106 -14.34 17.66 -1.02
CA VAL A 106 -13.90 16.54 -0.20
C VAL A 106 -14.27 15.21 -0.86
N ARG A 107 -15.48 15.11 -1.40
CA ARG A 107 -15.94 13.89 -2.07
C ARG A 107 -15.04 13.54 -3.25
N LYS A 108 -14.65 14.51 -4.06
CA LYS A 108 -13.75 14.30 -5.20
C LYS A 108 -12.40 13.72 -4.77
N VAL A 109 -11.86 14.20 -3.65
CA VAL A 109 -10.60 13.66 -3.10
C VAL A 109 -10.76 12.20 -2.72
N PHE A 110 -11.87 11.81 -2.07
CA PHE A 110 -12.14 10.42 -1.72
C PHE A 110 -12.28 9.55 -2.96
N GLU A 111 -12.99 10.02 -3.97
CA GLU A 111 -13.18 9.29 -5.24
C GLU A 111 -11.84 9.11 -5.97
N GLN A 112 -11.03 10.16 -6.01
CA GLN A 112 -9.71 10.14 -6.62
C GLN A 112 -8.78 9.16 -5.91
N ASN A 113 -8.82 9.14 -4.58
CA ASN A 113 -8.04 8.20 -3.79
C ASN A 113 -8.49 6.76 -4.01
N ALA A 114 -9.80 6.51 -4.10
CA ALA A 114 -10.31 5.19 -4.40
C ALA A 114 -9.80 4.69 -5.76
N LYS A 115 -9.83 5.55 -6.76
CA LYS A 115 -9.35 5.23 -8.11
C LYS A 115 -7.85 4.94 -8.11
N SER A 116 -7.06 5.75 -7.41
CA SER A 116 -5.62 5.53 -7.27
C SER A 116 -5.32 4.24 -6.52
N THR A 117 -6.13 3.91 -5.52
CA THR A 117 -6.02 2.66 -4.77
C THR A 117 -6.24 1.45 -5.67
N ASP A 118 -7.17 1.54 -6.62
CA ASP A 118 -7.35 0.49 -7.64
C ASP A 118 -6.09 0.31 -8.49
N HIS A 119 -5.42 1.40 -8.86
CA HIS A 119 -4.16 1.35 -9.61
C HIS A 119 -3.05 0.70 -8.77
N HIS A 120 -2.98 1.01 -7.48
CA HIS A 120 -2.04 0.36 -6.55
C HIS A 120 -2.28 -1.14 -6.50
N PHE A 121 -3.53 -1.54 -6.40
CA PHE A 121 -3.91 -2.96 -6.41
C PHE A 121 -3.39 -3.65 -7.67
N GLN A 122 -3.63 -3.05 -8.85
CA GLN A 122 -3.17 -3.59 -10.12
C GLN A 122 -1.65 -3.68 -10.20
N LEU A 123 -0.94 -2.66 -9.71
CA LEU A 123 0.52 -2.64 -9.70
C LEU A 123 1.08 -3.76 -8.81
N ILE A 124 0.52 -3.93 -7.62
CA ILE A 124 0.94 -4.98 -6.69
C ILE A 124 0.61 -6.36 -7.27
N GLU A 125 -0.57 -6.51 -7.88
CA GLU A 125 -0.98 -7.77 -8.51
C GLU A 125 -0.02 -8.15 -9.63
N SER A 126 0.41 -7.20 -10.47
CA SER A 126 1.39 -7.43 -11.53
C SER A 126 2.73 -7.85 -10.97
N GLU A 127 3.19 -7.20 -9.90
CA GLU A 127 4.47 -7.53 -9.28
C GLU A 127 4.41 -8.89 -8.59
N PHE A 128 3.29 -9.21 -7.95
CA PHE A 128 3.05 -10.53 -7.36
C PHE A 128 3.12 -11.62 -8.42
N ALA A 129 2.44 -11.40 -9.55
CA ALA A 129 2.46 -12.33 -10.68
C ALA A 129 3.87 -12.52 -11.24
N ARG A 130 4.64 -11.43 -11.33
CA ARG A 130 6.04 -11.47 -11.78
C ARG A 130 6.89 -12.34 -10.84
N LEU A 131 6.78 -12.14 -9.54
CA LEU A 131 7.52 -12.93 -8.55
C LEU A 131 7.13 -14.41 -8.61
N MET A 132 5.85 -14.70 -8.71
CA MET A 132 5.35 -16.08 -8.84
C MET A 132 5.74 -16.70 -10.16
N GLY A 133 5.73 -15.90 -11.25
CA GLY A 133 6.15 -16.32 -12.57
C GLY A 133 7.62 -16.70 -12.62
N MET A 134 8.48 -15.99 -11.92
CA MET A 134 9.91 -16.33 -11.84
C MET A 134 10.13 -17.71 -11.20
N VAL A 135 9.43 -17.98 -10.12
CA VAL A 135 9.49 -19.29 -9.46
C VAL A 135 8.96 -20.37 -10.40
N HIS A 136 7.84 -20.07 -11.07
CA HIS A 136 7.17 -21.00 -11.98
C HIS A 136 8.00 -21.25 -13.24
N GLU A 137 8.63 -20.21 -13.79
CA GLU A 137 9.54 -20.33 -14.94
C GLU A 137 10.72 -21.23 -14.64
N THR A 138 11.26 -21.14 -13.44
CA THR A 138 12.36 -22.02 -13.00
C THR A 138 11.92 -23.48 -13.02
N ASP A 139 10.72 -23.75 -12.53
CA ASP A 139 10.15 -25.09 -12.53
C ASP A 139 9.87 -25.59 -13.96
N ILE A 140 9.28 -24.74 -14.78
CA ILE A 140 8.96 -25.05 -16.18
C ILE A 140 10.24 -25.31 -16.97
N ASN A 141 11.26 -24.50 -16.80
CA ASN A 141 12.54 -24.69 -17.48
C ASN A 141 13.17 -26.05 -17.16
N THR A 142 12.97 -26.53 -15.95
CA THR A 142 13.43 -27.85 -15.56
C THR A 142 12.74 -28.95 -16.36
N PHE A 143 11.44 -28.80 -16.64
CA PHE A 143 10.66 -29.74 -17.44
C PHE A 143 10.92 -29.63 -18.93
N VAL A 144 11.02 -28.42 -19.45
CA VAL A 144 11.16 -28.16 -20.89
C VAL A 144 12.53 -28.58 -21.43
N ARG A 145 13.54 -28.58 -20.61
CA ARG A 145 14.90 -28.99 -20.99
C ARG A 145 15.07 -30.52 -21.12
N GLU A 146 14.12 -31.25 -20.63
CA GLU A 146 14.07 -32.69 -20.82
C GLU A 146 13.50 -33.04 -22.20
#